data_061e474cf5a45a51f07651d3aedbead0
#
_entry.id   061e474cf5a45a51f07651d3aedbead0
#
_cell.length_a   1.000
_cell.length_b   1.000
_cell.length_c   1.000
_cell.angle_alpha   90.00
_cell.angle_beta   90.00
_cell.angle_gamma   90.00
#
_symmetry.space_group_name_H-M   'P 1'
#
loop_
_entity.id
_entity.type
_entity.pdbx_description
1 polymer ?
#
loop_
_entity_poly.entity_id
_entity_poly.type
_entity_poly.pdbx_seq_one_letter_code
_entity_poly.pdbx_strand_id
1 'polypeptide(L)'
;MITSIDINKVLFIDIETVPIVYNFDSLSKDMKDIWKKKMVFLKNDEITYSDLYRKKAGLMAEFSKVICVSVGHVLSKKSRDSIRIKSFYGDDEYKILSEVISLLNKTIENKKYNICAHNGKEFDFPFLSKRII
;
A
#
# COMPACT_ATOMS: atom_id res chain seq x y z
N MET A 1 -6.05 7.73 24.51
CA MET A 1 -6.40 8.89 23.66
C MET A 1 -5.10 9.63 23.31
N ILE A 2 -4.83 9.93 22.03
CA ILE A 2 -3.64 10.70 21.66
C ILE A 2 -3.99 12.17 21.96
N THR A 3 -3.32 12.75 22.94
CA THR A 3 -3.62 14.12 23.43
C THR A 3 -2.87 15.22 22.67
N SER A 4 -1.73 14.88 22.07
CA SER A 4 -0.97 15.75 21.17
C SER A 4 -0.08 14.96 20.25
N ILE A 5 0.02 15.36 18.98
CA ILE A 5 0.95 14.80 17.99
C ILE A 5 1.84 15.94 17.51
N ASP A 6 3.16 15.75 17.60
CA ASP A 6 4.12 16.64 16.96
C ASP A 6 4.13 16.31 15.45
N ILE A 7 3.52 17.18 14.65
CA ILE A 7 3.40 17.00 13.20
C ILE A 7 4.76 16.88 12.50
N ASN A 8 5.82 17.45 13.07
CA ASN A 8 7.18 17.31 12.55
C ASN A 8 7.77 15.90 12.76
N LYS A 9 7.06 15.06 13.52
CA LYS A 9 7.41 13.65 13.77
C LYS A 9 6.38 12.69 13.16
N VAL A 10 5.71 13.12 12.11
CA VAL A 10 4.77 12.27 11.36
C VAL A 10 5.30 12.06 9.95
N LEU A 11 5.38 10.79 9.54
CA LEU A 11 5.55 10.39 8.15
C LEU A 11 4.19 9.95 7.61
N PHE A 12 3.72 10.61 6.60
CA PHE A 12 2.52 10.24 5.85
C PHE A 12 2.94 9.27 4.75
N ILE A 13 2.23 8.16 4.62
CA ILE A 13 2.49 7.15 3.58
C ILE A 13 1.19 6.90 2.83
N ASP A 14 1.31 6.75 1.53
CA ASP A 14 0.25 6.37 0.62
C ASP A 14 0.80 5.43 -0.45
N ILE A 15 0.03 4.40 -0.84
CA ILE A 15 0.45 3.41 -1.83
C ILE A 15 -0.51 3.32 -3.00
N GLU A 16 0.06 3.06 -4.19
CA GLU A 16 -0.70 2.70 -5.38
C GLU A 16 -0.38 1.28 -5.79
N THR A 17 -1.41 0.53 -6.11
CA THR A 17 -1.31 -0.90 -6.41
C THR A 17 -2.05 -1.26 -7.67
N VAL A 18 -1.57 -2.29 -8.36
CA VAL A 18 -2.23 -2.86 -9.55
C VAL A 18 -2.28 -4.37 -9.47
N PRO A 19 -3.27 -5.04 -10.08
CA PRO A 19 -3.26 -6.48 -10.20
C PRO A 19 -1.99 -7.01 -10.88
N ILE A 20 -1.47 -8.15 -10.43
CA ILE A 20 -0.28 -8.80 -11.03
C ILE A 20 -0.50 -9.21 -12.48
N VAL A 21 -1.74 -9.53 -12.86
CA VAL A 21 -2.19 -9.73 -14.23
C VAL A 21 -3.49 -8.98 -14.46
N TYR A 22 -3.68 -8.46 -15.66
CA TYR A 22 -4.82 -7.61 -15.97
C TYR A 22 -6.17 -8.33 -15.89
N ASN A 23 -6.24 -9.57 -16.39
CA ASN A 23 -7.45 -10.35 -16.45
C ASN A 23 -7.41 -11.55 -15.52
N PHE A 24 -8.55 -11.90 -14.93
CA PHE A 24 -8.75 -13.12 -14.16
C PHE A 24 -8.34 -14.39 -14.94
N ASP A 25 -8.66 -14.44 -16.23
CA ASP A 25 -8.35 -15.61 -17.07
C ASP A 25 -6.85 -15.81 -17.31
N SER A 26 -6.03 -14.77 -17.11
CA SER A 26 -4.57 -14.83 -17.21
C SER A 26 -3.90 -15.35 -15.94
N LEU A 27 -4.63 -15.53 -14.85
CA LEU A 27 -4.10 -16.16 -13.63
C LEU A 27 -3.76 -17.63 -13.87
N SER A 28 -2.75 -18.13 -13.17
CA SER A 28 -2.48 -19.57 -13.08
C SER A 28 -3.68 -20.32 -12.48
N LYS A 29 -3.75 -21.61 -12.70
CA LYS A 29 -4.82 -22.46 -12.16
C LYS A 29 -4.93 -22.33 -10.64
N ASP A 30 -3.80 -22.41 -9.94
CA ASP A 30 -3.76 -22.33 -8.48
C ASP A 30 -4.24 -20.96 -7.97
N MET A 31 -3.83 -19.87 -8.62
CA MET A 31 -4.27 -18.52 -8.27
C MET A 31 -5.76 -18.32 -8.54
N LYS A 32 -6.30 -18.91 -9.63
CA LYS A 32 -7.76 -18.91 -9.87
C LYS A 32 -8.52 -19.64 -8.77
N ASP A 33 -8.01 -20.78 -8.33
CA ASP A 33 -8.67 -21.56 -7.28
C ASP A 33 -8.62 -20.84 -5.92
N ILE A 34 -7.50 -20.19 -5.59
CA ILE A 34 -7.39 -19.34 -4.40
C ILE A 34 -8.37 -18.17 -4.50
N TRP A 35 -8.44 -17.48 -5.67
CA TRP A 35 -9.37 -16.39 -5.89
C TRP A 35 -10.83 -16.81 -5.69
N LYS A 36 -11.23 -17.92 -6.31
CA LYS A 36 -12.60 -18.45 -6.19
C LYS A 36 -12.95 -18.77 -4.74
N LYS A 37 -12.04 -19.40 -3.97
CA LYS A 37 -12.26 -19.67 -2.54
C LYS A 37 -12.46 -18.38 -1.74
N LYS A 38 -11.68 -17.34 -2.01
CA LYS A 38 -11.81 -16.05 -1.32
C LYS A 38 -13.09 -15.31 -1.68
N MET A 39 -13.55 -15.43 -2.91
CA MET A 39 -14.68 -14.65 -3.45
C MET A 39 -16.00 -15.40 -3.45
N VAL A 40 -16.07 -16.65 -2.97
CA VAL A 40 -17.25 -17.50 -3.04
C VAL A 40 -18.50 -16.84 -2.45
N PHE A 41 -18.36 -16.12 -1.34
CA PHE A 41 -19.49 -15.46 -0.67
C PHE A 41 -19.93 -14.13 -1.33
N LEU A 42 -19.15 -13.60 -2.24
CA LEU A 42 -19.45 -12.37 -2.97
C LEU A 42 -19.92 -12.63 -4.40
N LYS A 43 -19.72 -13.86 -4.90
CA LYS A 43 -20.23 -14.28 -6.21
C LYS A 43 -21.72 -14.58 -6.12
N ASN A 44 -22.48 -14.11 -7.09
CA ASN A 44 -23.89 -14.44 -7.30
C ASN A 44 -24.16 -14.65 -8.80
N ASP A 45 -25.41 -14.76 -9.20
CA ASP A 45 -25.79 -14.97 -10.61
C ASP A 45 -25.49 -13.76 -11.51
N GLU A 46 -25.43 -12.56 -10.94
CA GLU A 46 -25.15 -11.31 -11.65
C GLU A 46 -23.66 -10.93 -11.68
N ILE A 47 -22.86 -11.40 -10.70
CA ILE A 47 -21.46 -11.00 -10.49
C ILE A 47 -20.55 -12.21 -10.68
N THR A 48 -19.71 -12.18 -11.69
CA THR A 48 -18.73 -13.24 -11.97
C THR A 48 -17.44 -13.10 -11.16
N TYR A 49 -16.62 -14.15 -11.10
CA TYR A 49 -15.28 -14.07 -10.51
C TYR A 49 -14.37 -13.09 -11.26
N SER A 50 -14.56 -12.93 -12.56
CA SER A 50 -13.82 -11.95 -13.38
C SER A 50 -14.20 -10.51 -13.02
N ASP A 51 -15.51 -10.26 -12.77
CA ASP A 51 -15.96 -8.93 -12.33
C ASP A 51 -15.43 -8.57 -10.96
N LEU A 52 -15.42 -9.54 -10.04
CA LEU A 52 -14.82 -9.36 -8.71
C LEU A 52 -13.32 -9.10 -8.81
N TYR A 53 -12.61 -9.80 -9.72
CA TYR A 53 -11.18 -9.62 -9.94
C TYR A 53 -10.87 -8.18 -10.38
N ARG A 54 -11.56 -7.68 -11.38
CA ARG A 54 -11.40 -6.29 -11.86
C ARG A 54 -11.63 -5.26 -10.76
N LYS A 55 -12.58 -5.52 -9.86
CA LYS A 55 -12.95 -4.57 -8.80
C LYS A 55 -12.07 -4.65 -7.55
N LYS A 56 -11.52 -5.82 -7.23
CA LYS A 56 -10.95 -6.09 -5.91
C LYS A 56 -9.51 -6.59 -5.92
N ALA A 57 -8.98 -7.10 -7.03
CA ALA A 57 -7.65 -7.69 -7.06
C ALA A 57 -6.56 -6.70 -6.64
N GLY A 58 -6.65 -5.44 -7.09
CA GLY A 58 -5.73 -4.38 -6.71
C GLY A 58 -5.67 -4.10 -5.20
N LEU A 59 -6.70 -4.46 -4.46
CA LEU A 59 -6.79 -4.26 -3.01
C LEU A 59 -6.22 -5.45 -2.20
N MET A 60 -5.76 -6.50 -2.86
CA MET A 60 -5.30 -7.74 -2.22
C MET A 60 -3.84 -8.01 -2.55
N ALA A 61 -2.98 -7.97 -1.54
CA ALA A 61 -1.54 -8.12 -1.71
C ALA A 61 -1.12 -9.43 -2.41
N GLU A 62 -1.94 -10.50 -2.28
CA GLU A 62 -1.69 -11.79 -2.93
C GLU A 62 -1.96 -11.77 -4.45
N PHE A 63 -2.75 -10.80 -4.94
CA PHE A 63 -3.16 -10.68 -6.34
C PHE A 63 -2.68 -9.41 -7.02
N SER A 64 -1.90 -8.59 -6.31
CA SER A 64 -1.46 -7.29 -6.81
C SER A 64 -0.02 -6.99 -6.40
N LYS A 65 0.53 -5.96 -6.99
CA LYS A 65 1.86 -5.40 -6.69
C LYS A 65 1.78 -3.91 -6.42
N VAL A 66 2.73 -3.41 -5.65
CA VAL A 66 2.92 -1.97 -5.43
C VAL A 66 3.62 -1.37 -6.65
N ILE A 67 3.08 -0.27 -7.18
CA ILE A 67 3.69 0.49 -8.29
C ILE A 67 4.13 1.88 -7.88
N CYS A 68 3.63 2.38 -6.75
CA CYS A 68 4.06 3.65 -6.18
C CYS A 68 3.92 3.62 -4.66
N VAL A 69 4.89 4.22 -3.97
CA VAL A 69 4.80 4.58 -2.56
C VAL A 69 5.18 6.03 -2.42
N SER A 70 4.30 6.86 -1.91
CA SER A 70 4.55 8.25 -1.60
C SER A 70 4.76 8.43 -0.10
N VAL A 71 5.83 9.14 0.27
CA VAL A 71 6.13 9.46 1.66
C VAL A 71 6.17 10.97 1.82
N GLY A 72 5.32 11.49 2.72
CA GLY A 72 5.20 12.91 3.01
C GLY A 72 5.70 13.24 4.42
N HIS A 73 6.28 14.43 4.58
CA HIS A 73 6.73 14.97 5.86
C HIS A 73 6.42 16.46 5.94
N VAL A 74 5.77 16.86 7.03
CA VAL A 74 5.48 18.28 7.32
C VAL A 74 6.65 18.86 8.11
N LEU A 75 7.11 20.02 7.70
CA LEU A 75 8.06 20.85 8.43
C LEU A 75 7.34 22.12 8.89
N SER A 76 6.87 22.09 10.13
CA SER A 76 6.22 23.25 10.74
C SER A 76 7.28 24.13 11.41
N LYS A 77 7.36 25.37 10.97
CA LYS A 77 8.24 26.41 11.53
C LYS A 77 7.40 27.62 11.97
N LYS A 78 7.91 28.37 12.94
CA LYS A 78 7.21 29.58 13.49
C LYS A 78 6.66 30.54 12.44
N SER A 79 7.28 30.63 11.26
CA SER A 79 6.92 31.59 10.21
C SER A 79 6.22 30.97 8.98
N ARG A 80 6.34 29.66 8.78
CA ARG A 80 5.80 28.99 7.59
C ARG A 80 5.83 27.46 7.74
N ASP A 81 4.74 26.81 7.36
CA ASP A 81 4.67 25.38 7.17
C ASP A 81 5.08 25.02 5.75
N SER A 82 5.78 23.89 5.60
CA SER A 82 6.13 23.33 4.31
C SER A 82 5.93 21.81 4.34
N ILE A 83 5.60 21.23 3.19
CA ILE A 83 5.44 19.78 3.02
C ILE A 83 6.50 19.32 2.03
N ARG A 84 7.20 18.25 2.37
CA ARG A 84 8.08 17.54 1.45
C ARG A 84 7.47 16.19 1.16
N ILE A 85 7.37 15.86 -0.12
CA ILE A 85 6.86 14.57 -0.59
C ILE A 85 7.92 13.94 -1.48
N LYS A 86 8.15 12.65 -1.31
CA LYS A 86 8.97 11.82 -2.19
C LYS A 86 8.18 10.60 -2.58
N SER A 87 8.08 10.34 -3.88
CA SER A 87 7.44 9.14 -4.42
C SER A 87 8.50 8.20 -5.01
N PHE A 88 8.32 6.92 -4.74
CA PHE A 88 9.07 5.81 -5.31
C PHE A 88 8.10 5.06 -6.21
N TYR A 89 8.37 4.98 -7.50
CA TYR A 89 7.44 4.43 -8.48
C TYR A 89 8.16 3.74 -9.63
N GLY A 90 7.47 2.84 -10.30
CA GLY A 90 7.97 2.12 -11.46
C GLY A 90 7.37 0.73 -11.61
N ASP A 91 7.95 -0.07 -12.50
CA ASP A 91 7.49 -1.42 -12.80
C ASP A 91 8.16 -2.50 -11.90
N ASP A 92 9.31 -2.16 -11.33
CA ASP A 92 10.09 -3.03 -10.44
C ASP A 92 9.69 -2.80 -8.98
N GLU A 93 8.77 -3.64 -8.49
CA GLU A 93 8.30 -3.58 -7.11
C GLU A 93 9.42 -3.78 -6.09
N TYR A 94 10.37 -4.68 -6.35
CA TYR A 94 11.49 -4.94 -5.43
C TYR A 94 12.33 -3.67 -5.22
N LYS A 95 12.61 -2.95 -6.30
CA LYS A 95 13.34 -1.68 -6.24
C LYS A 95 12.57 -0.63 -5.43
N ILE A 96 11.27 -0.47 -5.72
CA ILE A 96 10.41 0.47 -4.99
C ILE A 96 10.44 0.19 -3.50
N LEU A 97 10.16 -1.05 -3.10
CA LEU A 97 10.11 -1.45 -1.70
C LEU A 97 11.47 -1.34 -1.00
N SER A 98 12.56 -1.69 -1.68
CA SER A 98 13.93 -1.56 -1.13
C SER A 98 14.29 -0.10 -0.84
N GLU A 99 13.95 0.82 -1.76
CA GLU A 99 14.20 2.26 -1.57
C GLU A 99 13.33 2.83 -0.43
N VAL A 100 12.07 2.41 -0.33
CA VAL A 100 11.16 2.81 0.77
C VAL A 100 11.69 2.32 2.12
N ILE A 101 12.07 1.05 2.23
CA ILE A 101 12.65 0.48 3.45
C ILE A 101 13.91 1.24 3.85
N SER A 102 14.80 1.52 2.90
CA SER A 102 16.01 2.31 3.16
C SER A 102 15.69 3.70 3.71
N LEU A 103 14.66 4.38 3.16
CA LEU A 103 14.22 5.67 3.67
C LEU A 103 13.65 5.55 5.09
N LEU A 104 12.76 4.56 5.32
CA LEU A 104 12.12 4.36 6.62
C LEU A 104 13.15 4.05 7.70
N ASN A 105 14.10 3.14 7.44
CA ASN A 105 15.16 2.80 8.40
C ASN A 105 15.98 4.04 8.78
N LYS A 106 16.47 4.79 7.80
CA LYS A 106 17.24 6.02 8.05
C LYS A 106 16.46 7.06 8.86
N THR A 107 15.12 7.07 8.71
CA THR A 107 14.28 8.07 9.36
C THR A 107 13.87 7.64 10.76
N ILE A 108 13.57 6.35 10.95
CA ILE A 108 13.04 5.80 12.20
C ILE A 108 14.17 5.54 13.22
N GLU A 109 15.35 5.06 12.77
CA GLU A 109 16.47 4.74 13.65
C GLU A 109 16.94 5.92 14.50
N ASN A 110 16.83 7.14 14.00
CA ASN A 110 17.33 8.34 14.66
C ASN A 110 16.26 9.19 15.37
N LYS A 111 14.98 8.92 15.18
CA LYS A 111 13.88 9.73 15.75
C LYS A 111 12.62 8.87 15.90
N LYS A 112 11.90 9.06 16.99
CA LYS A 112 10.55 8.46 17.15
C LYS A 112 9.57 9.15 16.22
N TYR A 113 9.41 8.62 15.02
CA TYR A 113 8.36 9.03 14.09
C TYR A 113 7.11 8.16 14.26
N ASN A 114 5.95 8.79 14.08
CA ASN A 114 4.68 8.10 13.89
C ASN A 114 4.43 7.96 12.38
N ILE A 115 3.91 6.82 11.96
CA ILE A 115 3.51 6.61 10.57
C ILE A 115 2.01 6.82 10.48
N CYS A 116 1.57 7.60 9.49
CA CYS A 116 0.18 7.92 9.22
C CYS A 116 -0.16 7.61 7.76
N ALA A 117 -1.29 6.95 7.55
CA ALA A 117 -1.86 6.71 6.22
C ALA A 117 -3.38 6.81 6.30
N HIS A 118 -4.03 7.10 5.17
CA HIS A 118 -5.49 7.08 5.10
C HIS A 118 -5.98 5.64 5.15
N ASN A 119 -6.75 5.29 6.18
CA ASN A 119 -7.15 3.91 6.46
C ASN A 119 -5.98 2.90 6.51
N GLY A 120 -4.79 3.36 6.89
CA GLY A 120 -3.54 2.61 6.80
C GLY A 120 -3.51 1.30 7.59
N LYS A 121 -4.26 1.21 8.69
CA LYS A 121 -4.42 -0.02 9.48
C LYS A 121 -5.05 -1.16 8.69
N GLU A 122 -6.01 -0.83 7.82
CA GLU A 122 -6.80 -1.82 7.08
C GLU A 122 -6.22 -2.09 5.70
N PHE A 123 -5.45 -1.14 5.13
CA PHE A 123 -4.94 -1.27 3.77
C PHE A 123 -3.42 -1.12 3.68
N ASP A 124 -2.86 0.10 3.75
CA ASP A 124 -1.46 0.37 3.40
C ASP A 124 -0.48 -0.48 4.21
N PHE A 125 -0.63 -0.52 5.53
CA PHE A 125 0.34 -1.20 6.39
C PHE A 125 0.29 -2.72 6.23
N PRO A 126 -0.86 -3.40 6.28
CA PRO A 126 -0.90 -4.85 6.06
C PRO A 126 -0.54 -5.22 4.62
N PHE A 127 -0.85 -4.37 3.63
CA PHE A 127 -0.46 -4.59 2.25
C PHE A 127 1.07 -4.55 2.10
N LEU A 128 1.71 -3.46 2.52
CA LEU A 128 3.17 -3.32 2.51
C LEU A 128 3.87 -4.44 3.28
N SER A 129 3.37 -4.79 4.47
CA SER A 129 3.94 -5.87 5.28
C SER A 129 3.96 -7.19 4.54
N LYS A 130 2.88 -7.54 3.82
CA LYS A 130 2.80 -8.78 3.03
C LYS A 130 3.68 -8.77 1.78
N ARG A 131 4.02 -7.60 1.24
CA ARG A 131 4.85 -7.48 0.03
C ARG A 131 6.34 -7.38 0.34
N ILE A 132 6.70 -6.98 1.57
CA ILE A 132 8.10 -6.82 2.02
C ILE A 132 8.69 -8.14 2.54
N ILE A 133 7.85 -9.07 3.05
CA ILE A 133 8.27 -10.40 3.52
C ILE A 133 8.55 -11.31 2.34
#